data_00b3835461d117391b0a865d04d31354
#
_entry.id   00b3835461d117391b0a865d04d31354
#
_cell.length_a   1.000
_cell.length_b   1.000
_cell.length_c   1.000
_cell.angle_alpha   90.00
_cell.angle_beta   90.00
_cell.angle_gamma   90.00
#
_symmetry.space_group_name_H-M   'P 1'
#
loop_
_entity.id
_entity.type
_entity.pdbx_description
1 polymer ?
#
loop_
_entity_poly.entity_id
_entity_poly.type
_entity_poly.pdbx_seq_one_letter_code
_entity_poly.pdbx_strand_id
1 'polypeptide(L)'
;VDGVYANSIVSSTALATLASAAGKQHRTTLTGFKWIGRVPGLAFGYEEAIGYCCDPARVPDKDGITALARILRLVGELKANGQTINDRLDEIWRRIGLFRTSQLAVRVTDMSIISDAMDTLRATPPDVLLDEPVSVRDLLDPNNDSGLPEQNAIELSGERVHVVARPSGTEPKLKVYLEVRSSDTDDLAAAKTKLDEQMVRLRAEMSAALGLQS
;
A
#
# COMPACT_ATOMS: atom_id res chain seq x y z
N VAL A 1 9.01 -19.22 4.70
CA VAL A 1 8.11 -20.12 3.98
C VAL A 1 8.35 -19.89 2.50
N ASP A 2 8.44 -20.97 1.71
CA ASP A 2 8.56 -20.88 0.26
C ASP A 2 7.19 -20.62 -0.36
N GLY A 3 7.17 -19.89 -1.48
CA GLY A 3 5.95 -19.52 -2.19
C GLY A 3 5.87 -18.03 -2.51
N VAL A 4 4.70 -17.59 -2.93
CA VAL A 4 4.41 -16.23 -3.36
C VAL A 4 3.90 -15.39 -2.19
N TYR A 5 4.45 -14.20 -2.03
CA TYR A 5 3.96 -13.18 -1.11
C TYR A 5 3.10 -12.19 -1.88
N ALA A 6 1.89 -11.93 -1.44
CA ALA A 6 0.96 -11.10 -2.22
C ALA A 6 0.29 -10.03 -1.36
N ASN A 7 0.06 -8.88 -1.97
CA ASN A 7 -0.77 -7.82 -1.38
C ASN A 7 -1.56 -7.06 -2.46
N SER A 8 -2.53 -6.28 -2.01
CA SER A 8 -3.31 -5.46 -2.93
C SER A 8 -2.51 -4.26 -3.43
N ILE A 9 -2.85 -3.76 -4.61
CA ILE A 9 -2.22 -2.57 -5.22
C ILE A 9 -2.30 -1.31 -4.33
N VAL A 10 -3.27 -1.23 -3.44
CA VAL A 10 -3.45 -0.11 -2.52
C VAL A 10 -2.67 -0.26 -1.21
N SER A 11 -2.09 -1.44 -0.98
CA SER A 11 -1.26 -1.70 0.21
C SER A 11 0.17 -1.25 -0.02
N SER A 12 0.93 -1.09 1.08
CA SER A 12 2.34 -0.68 1.01
C SER A 12 3.18 -1.56 0.08
N THR A 13 4.05 -0.94 -0.68
CA THR A 13 5.06 -1.60 -1.53
C THR A 13 6.19 -2.24 -0.70
N ALA A 14 6.22 -2.04 0.62
CA ALA A 14 7.20 -2.62 1.54
C ALA A 14 7.25 -4.16 1.45
N LEU A 15 6.11 -4.84 1.26
CA LEU A 15 6.08 -6.30 1.13
C LEU A 15 6.83 -6.77 -0.13
N ALA A 16 6.67 -6.06 -1.24
CA ALA A 16 7.38 -6.36 -2.49
C ALA A 16 8.90 -6.21 -2.30
N THR A 17 9.33 -5.11 -1.68
CA THR A 17 10.73 -4.85 -1.38
C THR A 17 11.31 -5.90 -0.43
N LEU A 18 10.57 -6.25 0.63
CA LEU A 18 10.98 -7.27 1.59
C LEU A 18 11.09 -8.66 0.97
N ALA A 19 10.12 -9.04 0.13
CA ALA A 19 10.14 -10.31 -0.59
C ALA A 19 11.34 -10.39 -1.55
N SER A 20 11.58 -9.34 -2.32
CA SER A 20 12.75 -9.22 -3.21
C SER A 20 14.07 -9.35 -2.43
N ALA A 21 14.23 -8.61 -1.33
CA ALA A 21 15.41 -8.67 -0.49
C ALA A 21 15.62 -10.05 0.18
N ALA A 22 14.56 -10.85 0.27
CA ALA A 22 14.60 -12.23 0.78
C ALA A 22 14.68 -13.29 -0.33
N GLY A 23 14.80 -12.90 -1.61
CA GLY A 23 14.80 -13.82 -2.75
C GLY A 23 13.48 -14.58 -2.93
N LYS A 24 12.36 -13.97 -2.53
CA LYS A 24 11.02 -14.55 -2.62
C LYS A 24 10.21 -13.88 -3.74
N GLN A 25 9.27 -14.64 -4.31
CA GLN A 25 8.34 -14.11 -5.30
C GLN A 25 7.31 -13.21 -4.65
N HIS A 26 6.99 -12.12 -5.33
CA HIS A 26 5.92 -11.20 -4.94
C HIS A 26 4.90 -11.05 -6.07
N ARG A 27 3.63 -10.83 -5.70
CA ARG A 27 2.56 -10.48 -6.64
C ARG A 27 1.63 -9.42 -6.07
N THR A 28 1.41 -8.38 -6.86
CA THR A 28 0.35 -7.38 -6.61
C THR A 28 -0.97 -7.89 -7.17
N THR A 29 -2.07 -7.62 -6.48
CA THR A 29 -3.43 -7.96 -6.92
C THR A 29 -4.34 -6.74 -6.82
N LEU A 30 -5.53 -6.84 -7.38
CA LEU A 30 -6.61 -5.89 -7.07
C LEU A 30 -6.99 -5.98 -5.58
N THR A 31 -7.70 -4.95 -5.09
CA THR A 31 -8.18 -4.89 -3.72
C THR A 31 -9.21 -5.98 -3.43
N GLY A 32 -9.03 -6.66 -2.31
CA GLY A 32 -9.92 -7.68 -1.78
C GLY A 32 -9.33 -9.09 -1.80
N PHE A 33 -9.56 -9.84 -0.73
CA PHE A 33 -9.00 -11.16 -0.54
C PHE A 33 -9.46 -12.21 -1.56
N LYS A 34 -10.57 -11.97 -2.25
CA LYS A 34 -10.97 -12.80 -3.40
C LYS A 34 -9.90 -12.88 -4.51
N TRP A 35 -9.02 -11.88 -4.57
CA TRP A 35 -7.88 -11.85 -5.48
C TRP A 35 -6.61 -12.43 -4.84
N ILE A 36 -6.29 -11.96 -3.63
CA ILE A 36 -5.09 -12.38 -2.90
C ILE A 36 -5.14 -13.89 -2.61
N GLY A 37 -6.26 -14.40 -2.09
CA GLY A 37 -6.41 -15.81 -1.75
C GLY A 37 -6.37 -16.77 -2.95
N ARG A 38 -6.47 -16.25 -4.18
CA ARG A 38 -6.39 -17.04 -5.41
C ARG A 38 -5.02 -16.99 -6.09
N VAL A 39 -4.04 -16.33 -5.49
CA VAL A 39 -2.67 -16.30 -6.04
C VAL A 39 -2.09 -17.71 -5.99
N PRO A 40 -1.69 -18.28 -7.13
CA PRO A 40 -1.09 -19.62 -7.16
C PRO A 40 0.20 -19.67 -6.33
N GLY A 41 0.30 -20.67 -5.47
CA GLY A 41 1.46 -20.84 -4.60
C GLY A 41 1.56 -19.80 -3.47
N LEU A 42 0.45 -19.17 -3.10
CA LEU A 42 0.43 -18.18 -2.02
C LEU A 42 1.01 -18.75 -0.73
N ALA A 43 2.00 -18.07 -0.15
CA ALA A 43 2.60 -18.37 1.14
C ALA A 43 2.15 -17.40 2.23
N PHE A 44 1.89 -16.14 1.84
CA PHE A 44 1.40 -15.08 2.71
C PHE A 44 0.68 -14.04 1.88
N GLY A 45 -0.46 -13.56 2.37
CA GLY A 45 -1.22 -12.50 1.76
C GLY A 45 -1.62 -11.42 2.75
N TYR A 46 -1.68 -10.17 2.28
CA TYR A 46 -2.02 -9.05 3.15
C TYR A 46 -2.75 -7.93 2.39
N GLU A 47 -3.66 -7.25 3.08
CA GLU A 47 -4.21 -5.96 2.69
C GLU A 47 -4.23 -4.99 3.88
N GLU A 48 -4.13 -3.68 3.62
CA GLU A 48 -4.04 -2.65 4.66
C GLU A 48 -5.28 -2.56 5.56
N ALA A 49 -6.43 -3.04 5.11
CA ALA A 49 -7.67 -3.09 5.88
C ALA A 49 -7.71 -4.26 6.88
N ILE A 50 -6.61 -4.45 7.64
CA ILE A 50 -6.47 -5.48 8.69
C ILE A 50 -6.73 -6.89 8.13
N GLY A 51 -6.17 -7.17 6.98
CA GLY A 51 -6.32 -8.47 6.34
C GLY A 51 -5.00 -9.22 6.25
N TYR A 52 -4.87 -10.35 6.96
CA TYR A 52 -3.69 -11.21 6.94
C TYR A 52 -4.08 -12.64 6.65
N CYS A 53 -3.53 -13.22 5.60
CA CYS A 53 -3.61 -14.64 5.29
C CYS A 53 -2.26 -15.28 5.63
N CYS A 54 -2.19 -15.91 6.79
CA CYS A 54 -0.95 -16.46 7.35
C CYS A 54 -0.82 -17.98 7.12
N ASP A 55 -1.90 -18.67 6.76
CA ASP A 55 -1.94 -20.10 6.46
C ASP A 55 -2.91 -20.36 5.28
N PRO A 56 -2.53 -19.95 4.06
CA PRO A 56 -3.42 -20.04 2.90
C PRO A 56 -3.79 -21.48 2.52
N ALA A 57 -3.02 -22.46 2.95
CA ALA A 57 -3.34 -23.87 2.70
C ALA A 57 -4.61 -24.33 3.47
N ARG A 58 -4.91 -23.71 4.62
CA ARG A 58 -6.08 -24.00 5.43
C ARG A 58 -7.17 -22.95 5.27
N VAL A 59 -6.79 -21.67 5.26
CA VAL A 59 -7.70 -20.53 5.15
C VAL A 59 -7.17 -19.60 4.06
N PRO A 60 -7.64 -19.73 2.81
CA PRO A 60 -7.20 -18.86 1.69
C PRO A 60 -7.93 -17.49 1.71
N ASP A 61 -8.11 -16.94 2.88
CA ASP A 61 -8.73 -15.64 3.14
C ASP A 61 -8.07 -14.99 4.39
N LYS A 62 -8.58 -13.83 4.78
CA LYS A 62 -8.21 -13.16 6.04
C LYS A 62 -8.49 -14.05 7.23
N ASP A 63 -7.47 -14.29 8.04
CA ASP A 63 -7.61 -15.08 9.27
C ASP A 63 -6.89 -14.40 10.44
N GLY A 64 -7.67 -13.74 11.27
CA GLY A 64 -7.19 -13.08 12.48
C GLY A 64 -6.67 -14.05 13.53
N ILE A 65 -7.13 -15.31 13.54
CA ILE A 65 -6.72 -16.30 14.55
C ILE A 65 -5.27 -16.75 14.28
N THR A 66 -4.97 -17.15 13.05
CA THR A 66 -3.59 -17.52 12.67
C THR A 66 -2.64 -16.32 12.70
N ALA A 67 -3.13 -15.11 12.33
CA ALA A 67 -2.35 -13.88 12.46
C ALA A 67 -2.01 -13.60 13.94
N LEU A 68 -2.97 -13.71 14.86
CA LEU A 68 -2.74 -13.56 16.30
C LEU A 68 -1.72 -14.58 16.82
N ALA A 69 -1.87 -15.86 16.46
CA ALA A 69 -0.93 -16.89 16.89
C ALA A 69 0.51 -16.60 16.41
N ARG A 70 0.67 -16.13 15.18
CA ARG A 70 1.99 -15.74 14.64
C ARG A 70 2.59 -14.53 15.33
N ILE A 71 1.79 -13.49 15.60
CA ILE A 71 2.31 -12.29 16.26
C ILE A 71 2.67 -12.57 17.73
N LEU A 72 1.88 -13.39 18.44
CA LEU A 72 2.19 -13.78 19.81
C LEU A 72 3.49 -14.59 19.89
N ARG A 73 3.71 -15.51 18.94
CA ARG A 73 4.96 -16.26 18.83
C ARG A 73 6.14 -15.30 18.57
N LEU A 74 6.03 -14.39 17.61
CA LEU A 74 7.06 -13.40 17.30
C LEU A 74 7.39 -12.56 18.54
N VAL A 75 6.37 -12.06 19.24
CA VAL A 75 6.58 -11.26 20.46
C VAL A 75 7.29 -12.07 21.55
N GLY A 76 6.92 -13.33 21.72
CA GLY A 76 7.58 -14.24 22.66
C GLY A 76 9.06 -14.47 22.32
N GLU A 77 9.38 -14.72 21.05
CA GLU A 77 10.76 -14.88 20.57
C GLU A 77 11.58 -13.59 20.74
N LEU A 78 11.03 -12.43 20.40
CA LEU A 78 11.70 -11.14 20.60
C LEU A 78 11.97 -10.87 22.08
N LYS A 79 10.96 -11.07 22.93
CA LYS A 79 11.10 -10.87 24.37
C LYS A 79 12.17 -11.79 25.00
N ALA A 80 12.25 -13.04 24.56
CA ALA A 80 13.28 -13.98 25.01
C ALA A 80 14.69 -13.53 24.64
N ASN A 81 14.83 -12.75 23.56
CA ASN A 81 16.10 -12.15 23.10
C ASN A 81 16.32 -10.71 23.60
N GLY A 82 15.49 -10.20 24.51
CA GLY A 82 15.60 -8.82 25.01
C GLY A 82 15.23 -7.74 23.99
N GLN A 83 14.49 -8.12 22.93
CA GLN A 83 14.09 -7.23 21.85
C GLN A 83 12.59 -6.87 21.94
N THR A 84 12.24 -5.74 21.34
CA THR A 84 10.86 -5.28 21.16
C THR A 84 10.41 -5.43 19.71
N ILE A 85 9.11 -5.22 19.45
CA ILE A 85 8.57 -5.12 18.07
C ILE A 85 9.20 -3.92 17.34
N ASN A 86 9.44 -2.81 18.04
CA ASN A 86 10.07 -1.63 17.44
C ASN A 86 11.50 -1.91 17.00
N ASP A 87 12.28 -2.66 17.80
CA ASP A 87 13.64 -3.07 17.42
C ASP A 87 13.59 -3.91 16.12
N ARG A 88 12.64 -4.84 16.02
CA ARG A 88 12.46 -5.65 14.81
C ARG A 88 12.02 -4.80 13.61
N LEU A 89 11.15 -3.82 13.79
CA LEU A 89 10.76 -2.90 12.73
C LEU A 89 11.96 -2.05 12.27
N ASP A 90 12.77 -1.55 13.20
CA ASP A 90 13.96 -0.78 12.86
C ASP A 90 15.01 -1.63 12.12
N GLU A 91 15.17 -2.92 12.46
CA GLU A 91 15.99 -3.85 11.69
C GLU A 91 15.49 -4.02 10.24
N ILE A 92 14.18 -4.16 10.08
CA ILE A 92 13.55 -4.25 8.76
C ILE A 92 13.79 -2.96 7.97
N TRP A 93 13.55 -1.80 8.58
CA TRP A 93 13.75 -0.50 7.93
C TRP A 93 15.21 -0.27 7.52
N ARG A 94 16.18 -0.65 8.32
CA ARG A 94 17.59 -0.58 7.92
C ARG A 94 17.93 -1.46 6.74
N ARG A 95 17.17 -2.53 6.52
CA ARG A 95 17.41 -3.49 5.45
C ARG A 95 16.75 -3.09 4.13
N ILE A 96 15.55 -2.54 4.16
CA ILE A 96 14.73 -2.31 2.95
C ILE A 96 14.37 -0.85 2.70
N GLY A 97 14.76 0.07 3.60
CA GLY A 97 14.30 1.46 3.61
C GLY A 97 13.02 1.64 4.43
N LEU A 98 12.62 2.88 4.62
CA LEU A 98 11.40 3.27 5.35
C LEU A 98 10.22 3.44 4.39
N PHE A 99 9.05 3.01 4.85
CA PHE A 99 7.77 3.16 4.16
C PHE A 99 6.76 3.76 5.12
N ARG A 100 6.13 4.86 4.70
CA ARG A 100 5.06 5.51 5.47
C ARG A 100 3.80 5.55 4.62
N THR A 101 2.72 4.99 5.14
CA THR A 101 1.42 4.96 4.46
C THR A 101 0.41 5.84 5.15
N SER A 102 -0.52 6.36 4.37
CA SER A 102 -1.69 7.11 4.85
C SER A 102 -2.85 6.91 3.88
N GLN A 103 -4.03 7.35 4.29
CA GLN A 103 -5.22 7.35 3.45
C GLN A 103 -5.92 8.70 3.51
N LEU A 104 -6.26 9.26 2.34
CA LEU A 104 -7.23 10.32 2.23
C LEU A 104 -8.57 9.69 1.84
N ALA A 105 -9.58 9.83 2.69
CA ALA A 105 -10.91 9.30 2.43
C ALA A 105 -11.92 10.45 2.46
N VAL A 106 -12.56 10.70 1.32
CA VAL A 106 -13.57 11.74 1.17
C VAL A 106 -14.92 11.08 1.03
N ARG A 107 -15.75 11.25 2.06
CA ARG A 107 -17.14 10.79 2.04
C ARG A 107 -18.01 11.92 1.46
N VAL A 108 -18.89 11.57 0.53
CA VAL A 108 -19.77 12.53 -0.14
C VAL A 108 -21.24 12.12 0.00
N THR A 109 -22.13 13.09 -0.11
CA THR A 109 -23.57 12.86 -0.24
C THR A 109 -23.98 12.77 -1.71
N ASP A 110 -23.25 13.43 -2.60
CA ASP A 110 -23.45 13.41 -4.04
C ASP A 110 -22.32 12.61 -4.71
N MET A 111 -22.72 11.52 -5.39
CA MET A 111 -21.76 10.64 -6.07
C MET A 111 -21.06 11.28 -7.26
N SER A 112 -21.65 12.36 -7.84
CA SER A 112 -21.02 13.10 -8.93
C SER A 112 -19.67 13.69 -8.52
N ILE A 113 -19.52 14.11 -7.27
CA ILE A 113 -18.25 14.64 -6.74
C ILE A 113 -17.11 13.62 -6.90
N ILE A 114 -17.42 12.33 -6.71
CA ILE A 114 -16.40 11.27 -6.88
C ILE A 114 -16.06 11.08 -8.35
N SER A 115 -17.08 11.07 -9.21
CA SER A 115 -16.87 10.93 -10.66
C SER A 115 -16.05 12.10 -11.19
N ASP A 116 -16.43 13.32 -10.84
CA ASP A 116 -15.76 14.55 -11.27
C ASP A 116 -14.30 14.60 -10.81
N ALA A 117 -14.03 14.17 -9.55
CA ALA A 117 -12.67 14.09 -9.01
C ALA A 117 -11.80 13.06 -9.77
N MET A 118 -12.38 11.88 -10.08
CA MET A 118 -11.66 10.86 -10.85
C MET A 118 -11.45 11.28 -12.31
N ASP A 119 -12.42 11.95 -12.92
CA ASP A 119 -12.30 12.46 -14.29
C ASP A 119 -11.30 13.61 -14.37
N THR A 120 -11.27 14.48 -13.37
CA THR A 120 -10.24 15.53 -13.24
C THR A 120 -8.85 14.90 -13.15
N LEU A 121 -8.65 13.91 -12.29
CA LEU A 121 -7.36 13.24 -12.14
C LEU A 121 -6.93 12.50 -13.42
N ARG A 122 -7.87 11.96 -14.22
CA ARG A 122 -7.58 11.34 -15.53
C ARG A 122 -7.19 12.37 -16.58
N ALA A 123 -7.93 13.48 -16.65
CA ALA A 123 -7.70 14.50 -17.65
C ALA A 123 -6.40 15.28 -17.44
N THR A 124 -6.06 15.51 -16.19
CA THR A 124 -4.88 16.32 -15.80
C THR A 124 -4.17 15.69 -14.59
N PRO A 125 -3.59 14.49 -14.76
CA PRO A 125 -2.81 13.89 -13.69
C PRO A 125 -1.57 14.72 -13.38
N PRO A 126 -1.12 14.79 -12.14
CA PRO A 126 0.14 15.47 -11.82
C PRO A 126 1.33 14.70 -12.42
N ASP A 127 2.23 15.42 -13.10
CA ASP A 127 3.48 14.86 -13.61
C ASP A 127 4.57 14.80 -12.52
N VAL A 128 4.38 15.54 -11.44
CA VAL A 128 5.33 15.68 -10.33
C VAL A 128 4.58 15.61 -8.99
N LEU A 129 5.09 14.80 -8.05
CA LEU A 129 4.68 14.76 -6.65
C LEU A 129 5.93 14.80 -5.76
N LEU A 130 5.91 15.56 -4.69
CA LEU A 130 7.05 15.75 -3.78
C LEU A 130 8.37 16.06 -4.52
N ASP A 131 8.31 16.93 -5.53
CA ASP A 131 9.43 17.35 -6.38
C ASP A 131 10.09 16.22 -7.18
N GLU A 132 9.40 15.12 -7.41
CA GLU A 132 9.90 14.05 -8.28
C GLU A 132 8.88 13.69 -9.38
N PRO A 133 9.35 13.29 -10.57
CA PRO A 133 8.47 12.86 -11.63
C PRO A 133 7.73 11.59 -11.23
N VAL A 134 6.46 11.49 -11.62
CA VAL A 134 5.64 10.30 -11.41
C VAL A 134 5.10 9.77 -12.74
N SER A 135 5.05 8.46 -12.87
CA SER A 135 4.32 7.79 -13.93
C SER A 135 2.86 7.62 -13.52
N VAL A 136 1.97 7.72 -14.49
CA VAL A 136 0.52 7.58 -14.30
C VAL A 136 0.04 6.32 -15.00
N ARG A 137 -0.77 5.53 -14.32
CA ARG A 137 -1.43 4.34 -14.86
C ARG A 137 -2.91 4.38 -14.54
N ASP A 138 -3.76 4.43 -15.56
CA ASP A 138 -5.21 4.25 -15.39
C ASP A 138 -5.55 2.77 -15.57
N LEU A 139 -6.10 2.14 -14.53
CA LEU A 139 -6.49 0.74 -14.58
C LEU A 139 -7.79 0.49 -15.37
N LEU A 140 -8.47 1.54 -15.82
CA LEU A 140 -9.56 1.42 -16.81
C LEU A 140 -9.05 1.33 -18.26
N ASP A 141 -7.83 1.75 -18.53
CA ASP A 141 -7.24 1.59 -19.86
C ASP A 141 -6.95 0.09 -20.10
N PRO A 142 -7.58 -0.55 -21.08
CA PRO A 142 -7.33 -1.96 -21.38
C PRO A 142 -5.88 -2.24 -21.83
N ASN A 143 -5.14 -1.21 -22.24
CA ASN A 143 -3.73 -1.31 -22.64
C ASN A 143 -2.77 -1.00 -21.49
N ASN A 144 -3.25 -0.81 -20.26
CA ASN A 144 -2.36 -0.60 -19.13
C ASN A 144 -1.47 -1.84 -18.90
N ASP A 145 -0.23 -1.61 -18.50
CA ASP A 145 0.79 -2.63 -18.31
C ASP A 145 0.80 -3.26 -16.90
N SER A 146 -0.24 -3.03 -16.10
CA SER A 146 -0.30 -3.51 -14.71
C SER A 146 -0.38 -5.04 -14.59
N GLY A 147 -0.88 -5.72 -15.63
CA GLY A 147 -1.23 -7.14 -15.58
C GLY A 147 -2.43 -7.44 -14.65
N LEU A 148 -3.14 -6.40 -14.19
CA LEU A 148 -4.33 -6.51 -13.35
C LEU A 148 -5.60 -6.40 -14.23
N PRO A 149 -6.72 -6.99 -13.80
CA PRO A 149 -8.01 -6.73 -14.45
C PRO A 149 -8.41 -5.25 -14.38
N GLU A 150 -9.26 -4.82 -15.33
CA GLU A 150 -9.79 -3.46 -15.34
C GLU A 150 -10.46 -3.09 -14.01
N GLN A 151 -10.13 -1.90 -13.53
CA GLN A 151 -10.73 -1.31 -12.33
C GLN A 151 -10.75 0.21 -12.43
N ASN A 152 -11.81 0.84 -11.94
CA ASN A 152 -11.83 2.31 -11.80
C ASN A 152 -10.83 2.72 -10.70
N ALA A 153 -9.57 2.86 -11.08
CA ALA A 153 -8.48 3.29 -10.21
C ALA A 153 -7.38 3.94 -11.05
N ILE A 154 -6.71 4.92 -10.47
CA ILE A 154 -5.54 5.60 -11.04
C ILE A 154 -4.39 5.40 -10.08
N GLU A 155 -3.29 4.89 -10.59
CA GLU A 155 -2.03 4.72 -9.89
C GLU A 155 -1.02 5.77 -10.35
N LEU A 156 -0.33 6.41 -9.39
CA LEU A 156 0.79 7.29 -9.65
C LEU A 156 2.00 6.73 -8.91
N SER A 157 3.11 6.54 -9.62
CA SER A 157 4.31 5.92 -9.09
C SER A 157 5.56 6.72 -9.41
N GLY A 158 6.33 7.06 -8.38
CA GLY A 158 7.67 7.62 -8.44
C GLY A 158 8.69 6.78 -7.68
N GLU A 159 9.90 7.27 -7.54
CA GLU A 159 10.93 6.59 -6.75
C GLU A 159 10.57 6.55 -5.26
N ARG A 160 10.07 7.68 -4.72
CA ARG A 160 9.73 7.85 -3.29
C ARG A 160 8.24 7.88 -3.01
N VAL A 161 7.40 7.89 -4.04
CA VAL A 161 5.95 8.05 -3.92
C VAL A 161 5.22 6.89 -4.56
N HIS A 162 4.14 6.43 -3.93
CA HIS A 162 3.16 5.56 -4.56
C HIS A 162 1.76 5.98 -4.10
N VAL A 163 0.87 6.21 -5.07
CA VAL A 163 -0.49 6.67 -4.81
C VAL A 163 -1.47 5.85 -5.62
N VAL A 164 -2.58 5.43 -5.00
CA VAL A 164 -3.71 4.83 -5.72
C VAL A 164 -4.99 5.52 -5.32
N ALA A 165 -5.64 6.17 -6.29
CA ALA A 165 -6.96 6.79 -6.13
C ALA A 165 -8.03 5.90 -6.71
N ARG A 166 -9.11 5.62 -5.94
CA ARG A 166 -10.23 4.80 -6.40
C ARG A 166 -11.51 5.09 -5.64
N PRO A 167 -12.69 5.01 -6.30
CA PRO A 167 -13.96 4.98 -5.59
C PRO A 167 -14.09 3.73 -4.71
N SER A 168 -14.78 3.85 -3.59
CA SER A 168 -15.15 2.69 -2.78
C SER A 168 -16.28 1.90 -3.49
N GLY A 169 -16.16 0.58 -3.52
CA GLY A 169 -17.19 -0.28 -4.12
C GLY A 169 -18.44 -0.46 -3.25
N THR A 170 -18.42 -0.05 -1.98
CA THR A 170 -19.47 -0.34 -0.99
C THR A 170 -20.00 0.90 -0.28
N GLU A 171 -19.33 2.03 -0.38
CA GLU A 171 -19.68 3.26 0.33
C GLU A 171 -19.52 4.47 -0.59
N PRO A 172 -20.31 5.56 -0.38
CA PRO A 172 -20.19 6.79 -1.15
C PRO A 172 -18.94 7.58 -0.70
N LYS A 173 -17.77 7.06 -1.05
CA LYS A 173 -16.50 7.71 -0.75
C LYS A 173 -15.42 7.43 -1.78
N LEU A 174 -14.59 8.44 -2.01
CA LEU A 174 -13.33 8.32 -2.71
C LEU A 174 -12.24 7.97 -1.70
N LYS A 175 -11.40 7.00 -2.04
CA LYS A 175 -10.24 6.60 -1.26
C LYS A 175 -8.98 6.87 -2.06
N VAL A 176 -8.04 7.57 -1.46
CA VAL A 176 -6.70 7.79 -1.99
C VAL A 176 -5.71 7.19 -1.02
N TYR A 177 -5.03 6.16 -1.44
CA TYR A 177 -3.98 5.48 -0.68
C TYR A 177 -2.66 6.13 -1.02
N LEU A 178 -1.90 6.50 -0.02
CA LEU A 178 -0.69 7.28 -0.14
C LEU A 178 0.45 6.54 0.54
N GLU A 179 1.59 6.47 -0.13
CA GLU A 179 2.83 5.97 0.44
C GLU A 179 3.97 6.90 0.08
N VAL A 180 4.82 7.18 1.06
CA VAL A 180 6.13 7.82 0.88
C VAL A 180 7.22 6.87 1.36
N ARG A 181 8.37 6.89 0.65
CA ARG A 181 9.49 5.97 0.88
C ARG A 181 10.80 6.74 1.03
N SER A 182 11.74 6.17 1.80
CA SER A 182 13.12 6.66 1.91
C SER A 182 14.09 5.50 2.02
N SER A 183 15.17 5.56 1.27
CA SER A 183 16.32 4.68 1.41
C SER A 183 17.31 5.15 2.48
N ASP A 184 17.14 6.37 3.00
CA ASP A 184 17.97 6.91 4.05
C ASP A 184 17.62 6.24 5.38
N THR A 185 18.56 5.48 5.92
CA THR A 185 18.40 4.69 7.15
C THR A 185 19.50 4.96 8.18
N ASP A 186 20.36 5.94 7.95
CA ASP A 186 21.47 6.27 8.86
C ASP A 186 20.94 6.83 10.19
N ASP A 187 19.95 7.73 10.12
CA ASP A 187 19.20 8.20 11.28
C ASP A 187 17.71 7.92 11.07
N LEU A 188 17.25 6.78 11.60
CA LEU A 188 15.85 6.37 11.48
C LEU A 188 14.86 7.35 12.12
N ALA A 189 15.25 8.07 13.18
CA ALA A 189 14.36 9.01 13.85
C ALA A 189 14.15 10.26 12.96
N ALA A 190 15.22 10.82 12.44
CA ALA A 190 15.17 11.94 11.51
C ALA A 190 14.45 11.55 10.21
N ALA A 191 14.73 10.37 9.65
CA ALA A 191 14.09 9.87 8.45
C ALA A 191 12.57 9.66 8.64
N LYS A 192 12.13 9.12 9.77
CA LYS A 192 10.69 9.00 10.12
C LYS A 192 10.01 10.37 10.17
N THR A 193 10.63 11.36 10.82
CA THR A 193 10.09 12.72 10.89
C THR A 193 9.94 13.34 9.50
N LYS A 194 10.97 13.21 8.65
CA LYS A 194 10.93 13.70 7.27
C LYS A 194 9.83 13.03 6.45
N LEU A 195 9.62 11.72 6.61
CA LEU A 195 8.52 11.03 5.93
C LEU A 195 7.14 11.51 6.41
N ASP A 196 6.99 11.86 7.68
CA ASP A 196 5.74 12.42 8.21
C ASP A 196 5.45 13.80 7.58
N GLU A 197 6.45 14.65 7.44
CA GLU A 197 6.33 15.95 6.75
C GLU A 197 6.01 15.77 5.27
N GLN A 198 6.69 14.86 4.58
CA GLN A 198 6.40 14.52 3.18
C GLN A 198 4.98 13.98 3.01
N MET A 199 4.49 13.16 3.92
CA MET A 199 3.12 12.64 3.88
C MET A 199 2.09 13.76 4.01
N VAL A 200 2.31 14.76 4.87
CA VAL A 200 1.42 15.94 4.97
C VAL A 200 1.38 16.68 3.64
N ARG A 201 2.53 16.91 3.02
CA ARG A 201 2.63 17.56 1.72
C ARG A 201 1.95 16.75 0.60
N LEU A 202 2.21 15.45 0.52
CA LEU A 202 1.60 14.56 -0.48
C LEU A 202 0.08 14.55 -0.38
N ARG A 203 -0.48 14.58 0.83
CA ARG A 203 -1.93 14.68 1.04
C ARG A 203 -2.49 15.98 0.46
N ALA A 204 -1.81 17.11 0.66
CA ALA A 204 -2.23 18.41 0.12
C ALA A 204 -2.15 18.42 -1.42
N GLU A 205 -1.05 17.95 -2.00
CA GLU A 205 -0.85 17.83 -3.44
C GLU A 205 -1.95 16.96 -4.09
N MET A 206 -2.27 15.81 -3.51
CA MET A 206 -3.32 14.93 -4.03
C MET A 206 -4.74 15.50 -3.84
N SER A 207 -5.00 16.22 -2.75
CA SER A 207 -6.29 16.92 -2.58
C SER A 207 -6.48 17.96 -3.67
N ALA A 208 -5.44 18.73 -3.99
CA ALA A 208 -5.47 19.73 -5.06
C ALA A 208 -5.66 19.07 -6.45
N ALA A 209 -4.93 18.00 -6.74
CA ALA A 209 -5.03 17.27 -8.01
C ALA A 209 -6.43 16.67 -8.26
N LEU A 210 -7.15 16.34 -7.20
CA LEU A 210 -8.53 15.82 -7.25
C LEU A 210 -9.60 16.93 -7.25
N GLY A 211 -9.21 18.20 -7.18
CA GLY A 211 -10.16 19.33 -7.06
C GLY A 211 -10.92 19.34 -5.73
N LEU A 212 -10.44 18.59 -4.74
CA LEU A 212 -11.05 18.52 -3.41
C LEU A 212 -10.51 19.67 -2.56
N GLN A 213 -11.33 20.70 -2.33
CA GLN A 213 -10.98 21.77 -1.41
C GLN A 213 -11.05 21.22 0.04
N SER A 214 -10.00 21.50 0.80
CA SER A 214 -9.89 21.19 2.24
C SER A 214 -10.75 22.12 3.08
#